data_139f0db50a5665f245f73d6348a450d1
#
_entry.id   139f0db50a5665f245f73d6348a450d1
#
_cell.length_a   1.000
_cell.length_b   1.000
_cell.length_c   1.000
_cell.angle_alpha   90.00
_cell.angle_beta   90.00
_cell.angle_gamma   90.00
#
_symmetry.space_group_name_H-M   'P 1'
#
loop_
_entity.id
_entity.type
_entity.pdbx_description
1 polymer ?
#
loop_
_entity_poly.entity_id
_entity_poly.type
_entity_poly.pdbx_seq_one_letter_code
_entity_poly.pdbx_strand_id
1 'polypeptide(L)'
;GDVYKRQGDTGSAAIDSCKKYSRIKSFIMLPNGNMSQIQRRQMTTVMSENVRAIRVNGTFDDCQDLVKQAFKVRDFLNNDQYLLAVNSINWTRIVGQICYYFYAYANLRDHKSISFSVPTGNFGNVFACYSAYKMGLPLKSICVAVNENDILHRFFSNNDYSKHAVLETISPSMDISVASNFERLVYDFFLDRDSNACANLFNSCLLYTSDAADEWL
;
A
#
# COMPACT_ATOMS: atom_id res chain seq x y z
N GLY A 1 12.07 -14.31 -5.55
CA GLY A 1 12.04 -14.10 -4.10
C GLY A 1 11.39 -12.77 -3.76
N ASP A 2 10.50 -12.76 -2.80
CA ASP A 2 9.80 -11.54 -2.39
C ASP A 2 10.52 -10.93 -1.20
N VAL A 3 10.82 -9.63 -1.28
CA VAL A 3 11.37 -8.88 -0.15
C VAL A 3 10.25 -8.04 0.45
N TYR A 4 10.03 -8.21 1.76
CA TYR A 4 8.90 -7.62 2.46
C TYR A 4 9.29 -6.54 3.43
N LYS A 5 8.57 -5.44 3.36
CA LYS A 5 8.51 -4.41 4.35
C LYS A 5 7.09 -4.23 4.84
N ARG A 6 6.77 -4.46 6.14
CA ARG A 6 5.65 -3.73 6.75
C ARG A 6 5.41 -3.92 8.23
N GLN A 7 4.91 -2.85 8.85
CA GLN A 7 3.95 -2.87 9.96
C GLN A 7 2.58 -3.33 9.42
N GLY A 8 1.85 -4.15 10.17
CA GLY A 8 0.47 -4.49 9.90
C GLY A 8 0.24 -5.85 9.25
N ASP A 9 -0.98 -6.07 8.83
CA ASP A 9 -1.50 -7.38 8.46
C ASP A 9 -0.99 -7.91 7.11
N THR A 10 -0.41 -7.06 6.28
CA THR A 10 0.12 -7.45 4.97
C THR A 10 1.26 -8.46 5.09
N GLY A 11 2.17 -8.27 6.04
CA GLY A 11 3.32 -9.18 6.24
C GLY A 11 2.86 -10.59 6.62
N SER A 12 1.96 -10.71 7.58
CA SER A 12 1.43 -12.01 8.02
C SER A 12 0.61 -12.71 6.93
N ALA A 13 -0.23 -11.96 6.21
CA ALA A 13 -1.01 -12.50 5.09
C ALA A 13 -0.12 -13.04 3.96
N ALA A 14 0.95 -12.33 3.66
CA ALA A 14 1.89 -12.78 2.64
C ALA A 14 2.69 -14.00 3.08
N ILE A 15 3.14 -14.06 4.32
CA ILE A 15 3.76 -15.27 4.87
C ILE A 15 2.84 -16.46 4.69
N ASP A 16 1.57 -16.32 5.09
CA ASP A 16 0.60 -17.41 4.99
C ASP A 16 0.35 -17.85 3.56
N SER A 17 0.32 -16.92 2.64
CA SER A 17 0.18 -17.21 1.21
C SER A 17 1.45 -17.83 0.62
N CYS A 18 2.62 -17.22 0.86
CA CYS A 18 3.87 -17.61 0.21
C CYS A 18 4.46 -18.93 0.75
N LYS A 19 4.24 -19.25 2.05
CA LYS A 19 4.76 -20.50 2.64
C LYS A 19 4.30 -21.77 1.92
N LYS A 20 3.18 -21.69 1.19
CA LYS A 20 2.60 -22.81 0.43
C LYS A 20 3.31 -23.08 -0.90
N TYR A 21 4.18 -22.16 -1.36
CA TYR A 21 4.82 -22.23 -2.66
C TYR A 21 6.33 -22.28 -2.55
N SER A 22 6.92 -23.44 -2.77
CA SER A 22 8.37 -23.68 -2.64
C SER A 22 9.23 -22.83 -3.59
N ARG A 23 8.68 -22.39 -4.71
CA ARG A 23 9.36 -21.52 -5.69
C ARG A 23 9.45 -20.05 -5.25
N ILE A 24 8.68 -19.64 -4.24
CA ILE A 24 8.69 -18.29 -3.70
C ILE A 24 9.54 -18.28 -2.43
N LYS A 25 10.52 -17.39 -2.35
CA LYS A 25 11.29 -17.11 -1.13
C LYS A 25 10.87 -15.76 -0.58
N SER A 26 10.39 -15.72 0.66
CA SER A 26 9.90 -14.52 1.30
C SER A 26 10.87 -14.04 2.38
N PHE A 27 11.28 -12.80 2.29
CA PHE A 27 12.11 -12.12 3.27
C PHE A 27 11.30 -10.98 3.90
N ILE A 28 11.07 -11.06 5.21
CA ILE A 28 10.29 -10.08 5.95
C ILE A 28 11.25 -9.28 6.83
N MET A 29 11.35 -7.99 6.59
CA MET A 29 12.14 -7.09 7.41
C MET A 29 11.30 -6.54 8.55
N LEU A 30 11.79 -6.69 9.77
CA LEU A 30 11.13 -6.28 11.00
C LEU A 30 11.99 -5.22 11.69
N PRO A 31 11.54 -3.97 11.82
CA PRO A 31 12.26 -2.96 12.58
C PRO A 31 12.32 -3.34 14.05
N ASN A 32 13.40 -2.96 14.72
CA ASN A 32 13.58 -3.21 16.14
C ASN A 32 12.87 -2.10 16.95
N GLY A 33 11.57 -2.23 17.17
CA GLY A 33 10.72 -1.27 17.91
C GLY A 33 9.32 -1.15 17.29
N ASN A 34 8.41 -0.48 17.95
CA ASN A 34 7.08 -0.02 17.51
C ASN A 34 6.22 -1.04 16.71
N MET A 35 6.25 -2.30 17.11
CA MET A 35 5.39 -3.33 16.54
C MET A 35 4.63 -4.02 17.67
N SER A 36 3.32 -4.23 17.48
CA SER A 36 2.53 -4.96 18.46
C SER A 36 3.06 -6.39 18.64
N GLN A 37 2.97 -6.92 19.86
CA GLN A 37 3.42 -8.29 20.15
C GLN A 37 2.68 -9.33 19.29
N ILE A 38 1.42 -9.08 18.98
CA ILE A 38 0.60 -9.98 18.14
C ILE A 38 1.14 -10.02 16.72
N GLN A 39 1.35 -8.86 16.10
CA GLN A 39 1.91 -8.77 14.75
C GLN A 39 3.31 -9.40 14.65
N ARG A 40 4.15 -9.14 15.66
CA ARG A 40 5.47 -9.74 15.75
C ARG A 40 5.39 -11.27 15.80
N ARG A 41 4.53 -11.83 16.65
CA ARG A 41 4.32 -13.28 16.75
C ARG A 41 3.82 -13.87 15.44
N GLN A 42 2.85 -13.26 14.79
CA GLN A 42 2.33 -13.71 13.50
C GLN A 42 3.41 -13.82 12.41
N MET A 43 4.43 -12.97 12.45
CA MET A 43 5.50 -12.96 11.45
C MET A 43 6.71 -13.81 11.84
N THR A 44 6.95 -14.08 13.13
CA THR A 44 8.15 -14.78 13.60
C THR A 44 7.92 -16.24 13.99
N THR A 45 6.67 -16.67 14.15
CA THR A 45 6.33 -18.05 14.54
C THR A 45 6.14 -19.00 13.36
N VAL A 46 6.11 -18.47 12.14
CA VAL A 46 5.96 -19.32 10.96
C VAL A 46 7.27 -19.99 10.62
N MET A 47 7.31 -21.31 10.83
CA MET A 47 8.44 -22.18 10.48
C MET A 47 8.25 -22.69 9.05
N SER A 48 8.98 -22.12 8.11
CA SER A 48 8.97 -22.57 6.70
C SER A 48 10.36 -22.34 6.08
N GLU A 49 10.80 -23.27 5.24
CA GLU A 49 12.12 -23.19 4.59
C GLU A 49 12.24 -21.99 3.64
N ASN A 50 11.14 -21.57 3.08
CA ASN A 50 11.08 -20.48 2.10
C ASN A 50 10.69 -19.12 2.69
N VAL A 51 10.52 -19.01 4.01
CA VAL A 51 10.21 -17.76 4.72
C VAL A 51 11.32 -17.41 5.70
N ARG A 52 11.79 -16.18 5.66
CA ARG A 52 12.81 -15.65 6.57
C ARG A 52 12.35 -14.31 7.16
N ALA A 53 12.28 -14.24 8.47
CA ALA A 53 12.09 -12.99 9.20
C ALA A 53 13.46 -12.42 9.58
N ILE A 54 13.74 -11.19 9.16
CA ILE A 54 15.01 -10.48 9.36
C ILE A 54 14.75 -9.30 10.28
N ARG A 55 15.39 -9.29 11.43
CA ARG A 55 15.35 -8.13 12.33
C ARG A 55 16.34 -7.08 11.85
N VAL A 56 15.88 -5.86 11.65
CA VAL A 56 16.68 -4.70 11.28
C VAL A 56 16.85 -3.81 12.51
N ASN A 57 18.09 -3.51 12.88
CA ASN A 57 18.40 -2.51 13.92
C ASN A 57 18.22 -1.11 13.33
N GLY A 58 17.00 -0.66 13.26
CA GLY A 58 16.61 0.61 12.64
C GLY A 58 15.11 0.79 12.67
N THR A 59 14.68 1.83 11.99
CA THR A 59 13.30 2.23 11.84
C THR A 59 12.62 1.48 10.70
N PHE A 60 11.36 1.78 10.51
CA PHE A 60 10.58 1.32 9.37
C PHE A 60 11.11 1.91 8.03
N ASP A 61 11.58 3.15 8.05
CA ASP A 61 12.17 3.81 6.88
C ASP A 61 13.49 3.16 6.49
N ASP A 62 14.32 2.75 7.46
CA ASP A 62 15.55 1.99 7.19
C ASP A 62 15.24 0.65 6.49
N CYS A 63 14.18 -0.04 6.91
CA CYS A 63 13.73 -1.24 6.19
C CYS A 63 13.32 -0.94 4.75
N GLN A 64 12.71 0.21 4.50
CA GLN A 64 12.31 0.65 3.17
C GLN A 64 13.51 0.93 2.27
N ASP A 65 14.47 1.61 2.81
CA ASP A 65 15.67 1.95 2.05
C ASP A 65 16.50 0.71 1.71
N LEU A 66 16.53 -0.28 2.60
CA LEU A 66 17.11 -1.58 2.29
C LEU A 66 16.39 -2.29 1.14
N VAL A 67 15.05 -2.24 1.11
CA VAL A 67 14.27 -2.80 0.00
C VAL A 67 14.59 -2.07 -1.30
N LYS A 68 14.58 -0.73 -1.30
CA LYS A 68 14.93 0.08 -2.48
C LYS A 68 16.34 -0.25 -3.00
N GLN A 69 17.31 -0.35 -2.09
CA GLN A 69 18.68 -0.74 -2.45
C GLN A 69 18.73 -2.14 -3.08
N ALA A 70 17.97 -3.11 -2.53
CA ALA A 70 17.90 -4.45 -3.11
C ALA A 70 17.33 -4.45 -4.53
N PHE A 71 16.40 -3.54 -4.86
CA PHE A 71 15.90 -3.38 -6.22
C PHE A 71 16.91 -2.72 -7.16
N LYS A 72 17.76 -1.84 -6.64
CA LYS A 72 18.84 -1.19 -7.43
C LYS A 72 20.01 -2.15 -7.71
N VAL A 73 20.38 -2.95 -6.71
CA VAL A 73 21.51 -3.89 -6.79
C VAL A 73 20.98 -5.29 -7.03
N ARG A 74 20.86 -5.69 -8.29
CA ARG A 74 20.29 -7.01 -8.66
C ARG A 74 21.33 -8.11 -8.81
N ASP A 75 22.59 -7.84 -8.56
CA ASP A 75 23.73 -8.75 -8.82
C ASP A 75 23.71 -10.03 -7.97
N PHE A 76 22.92 -10.06 -6.91
CA PHE A 76 22.74 -11.24 -6.05
C PHE A 76 21.62 -12.19 -6.55
N LEU A 77 20.93 -11.84 -7.63
CA LEU A 77 19.88 -12.66 -8.23
C LEU A 77 20.45 -13.49 -9.38
N ASN A 78 19.96 -14.70 -9.51
CA ASN A 78 20.20 -15.50 -10.71
C ASN A 78 19.27 -15.02 -11.84
N ASN A 79 19.62 -15.37 -13.10
CA ASN A 79 18.88 -14.93 -14.30
C ASN A 79 17.40 -15.33 -14.34
N ASP A 80 17.00 -16.32 -13.55
CA ASP A 80 15.62 -16.83 -13.43
C ASP A 80 14.89 -16.31 -12.18
N GLN A 81 15.51 -15.40 -11.42
CA GLN A 81 14.96 -14.86 -10.20
C GLN A 81 14.52 -13.39 -10.38
N TYR A 82 13.39 -13.07 -9.80
CA TYR A 82 12.82 -11.72 -9.82
C TYR A 82 12.52 -11.26 -8.40
N LEU A 83 12.76 -10.00 -8.11
CA LEU A 83 12.28 -9.35 -6.89
C LEU A 83 10.84 -8.88 -7.10
N LEU A 84 10.02 -9.08 -6.08
CA LEU A 84 8.66 -8.56 -6.01
C LEU A 84 8.42 -7.93 -4.63
N ALA A 85 8.04 -6.68 -4.61
CA ALA A 85 7.61 -6.03 -3.37
C ALA A 85 6.13 -6.26 -3.15
N VAL A 86 5.76 -6.81 -1.99
CA VAL A 86 4.36 -6.92 -1.59
C VAL A 86 4.03 -5.79 -0.62
N ASN A 87 3.68 -4.66 -1.16
CA ASN A 87 3.23 -3.48 -0.41
C ASN A 87 1.92 -2.92 -0.96
N SER A 88 1.41 -1.85 -0.36
CA SER A 88 0.13 -1.26 -0.75
C SER A 88 0.14 -0.61 -2.13
N ILE A 89 1.32 -0.28 -2.68
CA ILE A 89 1.46 0.32 -4.02
C ILE A 89 1.53 -0.71 -5.14
N ASN A 90 1.70 -1.99 -4.85
CA ASN A 90 1.75 -3.02 -5.89
C ASN A 90 0.42 -3.08 -6.64
N TRP A 91 0.46 -2.85 -7.96
CA TRP A 91 -0.71 -2.82 -8.83
C TRP A 91 -1.54 -4.12 -8.77
N THR A 92 -0.90 -5.27 -8.66
CA THR A 92 -1.60 -6.57 -8.55
C THR A 92 -2.51 -6.61 -7.32
N ARG A 93 -2.13 -5.94 -6.23
CA ARG A 93 -2.99 -5.82 -5.06
C ARG A 93 -4.20 -4.91 -5.31
N ILE A 94 -4.02 -3.82 -6.05
CA ILE A 94 -5.13 -2.96 -6.48
C ILE A 94 -6.11 -3.76 -7.34
N VAL A 95 -5.60 -4.52 -8.32
CA VAL A 95 -6.43 -5.40 -9.17
C VAL A 95 -7.25 -6.39 -8.34
N GLY A 96 -6.64 -7.04 -7.36
CA GLY A 96 -7.36 -7.92 -6.44
C GLY A 96 -8.46 -7.19 -5.66
N GLN A 97 -8.21 -5.94 -5.25
CA GLN A 97 -9.20 -5.13 -4.52
C GLN A 97 -10.35 -4.64 -5.41
N ILE A 98 -10.14 -4.44 -6.70
CA ILE A 98 -11.21 -4.11 -7.66
C ILE A 98 -12.31 -5.19 -7.62
N CYS A 99 -11.92 -6.45 -7.52
CA CYS A 99 -12.87 -7.57 -7.48
C CYS A 99 -13.86 -7.47 -6.31
N TYR A 100 -13.47 -6.88 -5.17
CA TYR A 100 -14.35 -6.75 -4.00
C TYR A 100 -15.59 -5.91 -4.32
N TYR A 101 -15.43 -4.84 -5.08
CA TYR A 101 -16.50 -3.92 -5.44
C TYR A 101 -17.48 -4.55 -6.43
N PHE A 102 -16.99 -5.25 -7.44
CA PHE A 102 -17.85 -6.01 -8.35
C PHE A 102 -18.55 -7.15 -7.65
N TYR A 103 -17.85 -7.87 -6.76
CA TYR A 103 -18.45 -8.94 -5.98
C TYR A 103 -19.55 -8.41 -5.05
N ALA A 104 -19.30 -7.31 -4.34
CA ALA A 104 -20.30 -6.68 -3.48
C ALA A 104 -21.52 -6.25 -4.29
N TYR A 105 -21.32 -5.60 -5.44
CA TYR A 105 -22.41 -5.18 -6.32
C TYR A 105 -23.22 -6.36 -6.86
N ALA A 106 -22.57 -7.43 -7.30
CA ALA A 106 -23.22 -8.60 -7.85
C ALA A 106 -24.13 -9.34 -6.81
N ASN A 107 -23.86 -9.14 -5.52
CA ASN A 107 -24.66 -9.73 -4.44
C ASN A 107 -25.80 -8.82 -3.94
N LEU A 108 -25.97 -7.63 -4.51
CA LEU A 108 -27.12 -6.78 -4.18
C LEU A 108 -28.37 -7.25 -4.93
N ARG A 109 -29.51 -7.20 -4.25
CA ARG A 109 -30.80 -7.61 -4.84
C ARG A 109 -31.33 -6.60 -5.86
N ASP A 110 -31.05 -5.31 -5.62
CA ASP A 110 -31.48 -4.22 -6.49
C ASP A 110 -30.26 -3.61 -7.17
N HIS A 111 -30.09 -3.86 -8.46
CA HIS A 111 -28.97 -3.38 -9.29
C HIS A 111 -29.07 -1.88 -9.61
N LYS A 112 -29.24 -1.05 -8.59
CA LYS A 112 -29.17 0.41 -8.71
C LYS A 112 -27.75 0.90 -8.41
N SER A 113 -27.53 2.20 -8.53
CA SER A 113 -26.26 2.79 -8.16
C SER A 113 -25.96 2.62 -6.66
N ILE A 114 -24.72 2.27 -6.33
CA ILE A 114 -24.26 1.96 -4.98
C ILE A 114 -23.29 3.04 -4.48
N SER A 115 -23.24 3.25 -3.18
CA SER A 115 -22.22 4.03 -2.51
C SER A 115 -21.37 3.14 -1.61
N PHE A 116 -20.07 3.36 -1.60
CA PHE A 116 -19.15 2.66 -0.71
C PHE A 116 -18.55 3.61 0.31
N SER A 117 -18.51 3.20 1.58
CA SER A 117 -17.66 3.79 2.59
C SER A 117 -16.39 2.95 2.72
N VAL A 118 -15.25 3.54 2.43
CA VAL A 118 -13.98 2.82 2.29
C VAL A 118 -12.98 3.33 3.31
N PRO A 119 -12.76 2.60 4.42
CA PRO A 119 -11.67 2.90 5.35
C PRO A 119 -10.32 2.78 4.63
N THR A 120 -9.50 3.81 4.74
CA THR A 120 -8.24 3.84 4.00
C THR A 120 -7.14 4.61 4.73
N GLY A 121 -5.92 4.09 4.64
CA GLY A 121 -4.68 4.83 4.89
C GLY A 121 -4.01 5.15 3.56
N ASN A 122 -3.33 4.19 2.97
CA ASN A 122 -2.57 4.34 1.72
C ASN A 122 -3.40 4.53 0.44
N PHE A 123 -4.70 4.77 0.53
CA PHE A 123 -5.61 5.01 -0.58
C PHE A 123 -5.79 3.84 -1.57
N GLY A 124 -5.17 2.69 -1.35
CA GLY A 124 -5.23 1.55 -2.26
C GLY A 124 -6.65 1.06 -2.53
N ASN A 125 -7.44 0.86 -1.46
CA ASN A 125 -8.82 0.40 -1.55
C ASN A 125 -9.73 1.43 -2.25
N VAL A 126 -9.55 2.72 -1.96
CA VAL A 126 -10.33 3.79 -2.61
C VAL A 126 -9.98 3.88 -4.09
N PHE A 127 -8.69 3.79 -4.44
CA PHE A 127 -8.28 3.78 -5.83
C PHE A 127 -8.80 2.56 -6.59
N ALA A 128 -8.89 1.39 -5.94
CA ALA A 128 -9.52 0.21 -6.50
C ALA A 128 -11.03 0.42 -6.76
N CYS A 129 -11.72 1.11 -5.84
CA CYS A 129 -13.13 1.49 -6.02
C CYS A 129 -13.31 2.46 -7.20
N TYR A 130 -12.46 3.48 -7.28
CA TYR A 130 -12.42 4.39 -8.42
C TYR A 130 -12.15 3.66 -9.73
N SER A 131 -11.20 2.72 -9.74
CA SER A 131 -10.90 1.89 -10.92
C SER A 131 -12.11 1.04 -11.33
N ALA A 132 -12.83 0.45 -10.37
CA ALA A 132 -14.07 -0.29 -10.63
C ALA A 132 -15.13 0.62 -11.29
N TYR A 133 -15.27 1.86 -10.82
CA TYR A 133 -16.13 2.86 -11.46
C TYR A 133 -15.72 3.12 -12.91
N LYS A 134 -14.44 3.35 -13.16
CA LYS A 134 -13.91 3.53 -14.54
C LYS A 134 -14.15 2.31 -15.44
N MET A 135 -14.26 1.11 -14.86
CA MET A 135 -14.60 -0.14 -15.55
C MET A 135 -16.11 -0.34 -15.75
N GLY A 136 -16.95 0.60 -15.28
CA GLY A 136 -18.39 0.56 -15.50
C GLY A 136 -19.23 0.12 -14.30
N LEU A 137 -18.63 0.01 -13.10
CA LEU A 137 -19.43 -0.22 -11.89
C LEU A 137 -20.38 1.00 -11.66
N PRO A 138 -21.70 0.80 -11.50
CA PRO A 138 -22.64 1.90 -11.32
C PRO A 138 -22.53 2.51 -9.92
N LEU A 139 -21.53 3.34 -9.73
CA LEU A 139 -21.18 3.96 -8.47
C LEU A 139 -21.83 5.34 -8.34
N LYS A 140 -22.48 5.59 -7.19
CA LYS A 140 -23.06 6.89 -6.86
C LYS A 140 -22.04 7.79 -6.16
N SER A 141 -21.34 7.27 -5.16
CA SER A 141 -20.35 8.01 -4.39
C SER A 141 -19.37 7.09 -3.67
N ILE A 142 -18.20 7.63 -3.34
CA ILE A 142 -17.21 7.00 -2.47
C ILE A 142 -17.02 7.89 -1.26
N CYS A 143 -17.25 7.36 -0.08
CA CYS A 143 -16.88 8.00 1.18
C CYS A 143 -15.49 7.50 1.58
N VAL A 144 -14.52 8.40 1.61
CA VAL A 144 -13.14 8.12 2.03
C VAL A 144 -13.08 8.26 3.55
N ALA A 145 -13.06 7.15 4.27
CA ALA A 145 -13.02 7.15 5.73
C ALA A 145 -11.57 7.07 6.22
N VAL A 146 -11.16 8.02 7.04
CA VAL A 146 -9.82 8.12 7.65
C VAL A 146 -9.92 8.13 9.17
N ASN A 147 -8.83 7.83 9.85
CA ASN A 147 -8.71 8.04 11.29
C ASN A 147 -8.12 9.45 11.57
N GLU A 148 -7.55 9.66 12.76
CA GLU A 148 -6.94 10.93 13.16
C GLU A 148 -5.75 11.33 12.26
N ASN A 149 -5.17 10.39 11.51
CA ASN A 149 -4.17 10.67 10.47
C ASN A 149 -4.90 11.08 9.18
N ASP A 150 -5.28 12.31 9.10
CA ASP A 150 -6.34 12.88 8.26
C ASP A 150 -5.88 13.54 6.96
N ILE A 151 -4.70 13.23 6.45
CA ILE A 151 -4.13 13.88 5.25
C ILE A 151 -5.11 13.93 4.06
N LEU A 152 -5.88 12.86 3.85
CA LEU A 152 -6.87 12.80 2.77
C LEU A 152 -8.08 13.71 3.07
N HIS A 153 -8.54 13.74 4.32
CA HIS A 153 -9.63 14.64 4.71
C HIS A 153 -9.22 16.10 4.52
N ARG A 154 -8.02 16.48 4.96
CA ARG A 154 -7.49 17.84 4.78
C ARG A 154 -7.36 18.20 3.30
N PHE A 155 -6.90 17.27 2.47
CA PHE A 155 -6.82 17.50 1.04
C PHE A 155 -8.19 17.79 0.42
N PHE A 156 -9.18 16.91 0.65
CA PHE A 156 -10.51 17.07 0.06
C PHE A 156 -11.30 18.25 0.63
N SER A 157 -11.01 18.68 1.86
CA SER A 157 -11.69 19.79 2.49
C SER A 157 -11.03 21.15 2.24
N ASN A 158 -9.70 21.19 2.22
CA ASN A 158 -8.92 22.44 2.25
C ASN A 158 -7.80 22.49 1.22
N ASN A 159 -7.68 21.48 0.37
CA ASN A 159 -6.56 21.31 -0.56
C ASN A 159 -5.18 21.30 0.14
N ASP A 160 -5.15 20.76 1.37
CA ASP A 160 -3.93 20.63 2.18
C ASP A 160 -3.46 19.18 2.20
N TYR A 161 -2.35 18.92 1.55
CA TYR A 161 -1.67 17.61 1.53
C TYR A 161 -0.32 17.64 2.26
N SER A 162 -0.16 18.56 3.22
CA SER A 162 1.05 18.67 4.02
C SER A 162 1.26 17.47 4.95
N LYS A 163 2.51 17.04 5.10
CA LYS A 163 2.87 15.91 5.96
C LYS A 163 2.82 16.30 7.43
N HIS A 164 2.06 15.57 8.23
CA HIS A 164 2.03 15.69 9.70
C HIS A 164 2.69 14.48 10.37
N ALA A 165 3.03 14.65 11.65
CA ALA A 165 3.47 13.51 12.47
C ALA A 165 2.36 12.47 12.57
N VAL A 166 2.73 11.20 12.52
CA VAL A 166 1.77 10.09 12.64
C VAL A 166 1.33 9.96 14.10
N LEU A 167 0.03 9.92 14.29
CA LEU A 167 -0.61 9.62 15.58
C LEU A 167 -0.94 8.13 15.66
N GLU A 168 -0.60 7.50 16.78
CA GLU A 168 -0.97 6.11 17.05
C GLU A 168 -2.44 6.02 17.41
N THR A 169 -3.20 5.19 16.67
CA THR A 169 -4.64 5.00 16.87
C THR A 169 -4.99 3.53 17.09
N ILE A 170 -6.26 3.26 17.39
CA ILE A 170 -6.79 1.87 17.46
C ILE A 170 -6.83 1.17 16.08
N SER A 171 -6.56 1.88 15.00
CA SER A 171 -6.50 1.36 13.63
C SER A 171 -5.09 1.49 13.03
N PRO A 172 -4.07 0.81 13.57
CA PRO A 172 -2.66 1.04 13.23
C PRO A 172 -2.32 0.82 11.76
N SER A 173 -3.09 0.04 11.03
CA SER A 173 -2.93 -0.14 9.58
C SER A 173 -3.26 1.11 8.76
N MET A 174 -3.97 2.06 9.37
CA MET A 174 -4.34 3.36 8.78
C MET A 174 -3.48 4.51 9.29
N ASP A 175 -2.56 4.25 10.24
CA ASP A 175 -1.67 5.26 10.82
C ASP A 175 -0.53 5.56 9.84
N ILE A 176 -0.80 6.51 8.96
CA ILE A 176 0.13 6.93 7.90
C ILE A 176 0.18 8.44 7.81
N SER A 177 1.34 8.98 7.41
CA SER A 177 1.50 10.42 7.16
C SER A 177 1.24 10.82 5.70
N VAL A 178 1.35 9.86 4.77
CA VAL A 178 1.19 10.08 3.32
C VAL A 178 0.47 8.88 2.70
N ALA A 179 -0.54 9.15 1.89
CA ALA A 179 -1.33 8.12 1.21
C ALA A 179 -0.70 7.76 -0.14
N SER A 180 0.13 6.72 -0.17
CA SER A 180 1.00 6.37 -1.29
C SER A 180 0.30 6.05 -2.63
N ASN A 181 -0.99 5.71 -2.64
CA ASN A 181 -1.74 5.50 -3.89
C ASN A 181 -2.60 6.71 -4.29
N PHE A 182 -2.58 7.79 -3.51
CA PHE A 182 -3.36 8.97 -3.82
C PHE A 182 -2.85 9.66 -5.10
N GLU A 183 -1.55 9.62 -5.33
CA GLU A 183 -0.91 10.11 -6.55
C GLU A 183 -1.55 9.53 -7.82
N ARG A 184 -1.97 8.26 -7.79
CA ARG A 184 -2.64 7.61 -8.92
C ARG A 184 -3.97 8.26 -9.28
N LEU A 185 -4.74 8.70 -8.26
CA LEU A 185 -5.97 9.42 -8.49
C LEU A 185 -5.69 10.82 -9.05
N VAL A 186 -4.71 11.51 -8.48
CA VAL A 186 -4.32 12.83 -8.95
C VAL A 186 -3.84 12.78 -10.40
N TYR A 187 -3.01 11.80 -10.73
CA TYR A 187 -2.54 11.58 -12.07
C TYR A 187 -3.68 11.33 -13.07
N ASP A 188 -4.62 10.42 -12.76
CA ASP A 188 -5.69 10.03 -13.71
C ASP A 188 -6.85 11.03 -13.74
N PHE A 189 -7.20 11.63 -12.61
CA PHE A 189 -8.42 12.43 -12.48
C PHE A 189 -8.18 13.93 -12.60
N PHE A 190 -7.14 14.44 -11.96
CA PHE A 190 -6.92 15.88 -11.88
C PHE A 190 -5.95 16.42 -12.93
N LEU A 191 -4.99 15.62 -13.37
CA LEU A 191 -3.89 16.05 -14.24
C LEU A 191 -3.92 15.40 -15.63
N ASP A 192 -5.02 14.76 -15.99
CA ASP A 192 -5.23 14.15 -17.31
C ASP A 192 -4.03 13.29 -17.78
N ARG A 193 -3.42 12.56 -16.83
CA ARG A 193 -2.26 11.68 -17.03
C ARG A 193 -0.96 12.41 -17.43
N ASP A 194 -0.81 13.66 -17.03
CA ASP A 194 0.46 14.36 -17.13
C ASP A 194 1.38 13.97 -15.97
N SER A 195 2.35 13.11 -16.24
CA SER A 195 3.30 12.61 -15.25
C SER A 195 4.24 13.69 -14.71
N ASN A 196 4.64 14.65 -15.54
CA ASN A 196 5.51 15.76 -15.12
C ASN A 196 4.77 16.72 -14.19
N ALA A 197 3.52 17.04 -14.53
CA ALA A 197 2.66 17.86 -13.67
C ALA A 197 2.39 17.15 -12.34
N CYS A 198 2.17 15.84 -12.35
CA CYS A 198 1.97 15.03 -11.15
C CYS A 198 3.22 15.03 -10.26
N ALA A 199 4.39 14.74 -10.82
CA ALA A 199 5.65 14.75 -10.09
C ALA A 199 5.95 16.12 -9.49
N ASN A 200 5.76 17.21 -10.26
CA ASN A 200 5.98 18.58 -9.79
C ASN A 200 5.02 18.94 -8.65
N LEU A 201 3.74 18.55 -8.74
CA LEU A 201 2.76 18.79 -7.70
C LEU A 201 3.16 18.10 -6.39
N PHE A 202 3.47 16.80 -6.45
CA PHE A 202 3.82 16.05 -5.25
C PHE A 202 5.17 16.47 -4.67
N ASN A 203 6.16 16.80 -5.49
CA ASN A 203 7.43 17.35 -5.03
C ASN A 203 7.28 18.72 -4.35
N SER A 204 6.35 19.55 -4.80
CA SER A 204 6.08 20.86 -4.17
C SER A 204 5.26 20.76 -2.89
N CYS A 205 4.31 19.82 -2.83
CA CYS A 205 3.44 19.63 -1.66
C CYS A 205 4.07 18.74 -0.59
N LEU A 206 4.92 17.78 -1.02
CA LEU A 206 5.57 16.78 -0.18
C LEU A 206 7.07 16.99 -0.26
N LEU A 207 7.60 17.99 0.39
CA LEU A 207 9.06 18.25 0.44
C LEU A 207 9.92 17.04 0.89
N TYR A 208 9.33 15.85 1.09
CA TYR A 208 10.05 14.69 1.66
C TYR A 208 9.54 13.30 1.26
N THR A 209 9.02 13.04 0.06
CA THR A 209 8.68 11.65 -0.32
C THR A 209 9.01 11.28 -1.77
N SER A 210 10.07 11.83 -2.30
CA SER A 210 10.40 11.75 -3.73
C SER A 210 10.75 10.37 -4.27
N ASP A 211 11.06 9.37 -3.45
CA ASP A 211 11.73 8.18 -3.96
C ASP A 211 10.82 7.00 -4.36
N ALA A 212 9.52 7.07 -4.10
CA ALA A 212 8.62 5.96 -4.43
C ALA A 212 7.88 6.12 -5.77
N ALA A 213 7.76 7.34 -6.27
CA ALA A 213 7.08 7.64 -7.53
C ALA A 213 7.95 7.40 -8.77
N ASP A 214 9.26 7.60 -8.65
CA ASP A 214 10.21 7.50 -9.78
C ASP A 214 10.47 6.06 -10.28
N GLU A 215 10.02 5.06 -9.55
CA GLU A 215 10.23 3.64 -9.93
C GLU A 215 9.07 3.04 -10.74
N TRP A 216 7.99 3.79 -11.01
CA TRP A 216 6.75 3.22 -11.58
C TRP A 216 6.17 4.00 -12.78
N LEU A 217 6.91 4.95 -13.35
CA LEU A 217 6.53 5.64 -14.58
C LEU A 217 7.28 5.10 -15.80
#